data_129c6b8f0d94119a8e62dd3b1c69c1fa
#
_entry.id   129c6b8f0d94119a8e62dd3b1c69c1fa
#
_cell.length_a   1.000
_cell.length_b   1.000
_cell.length_c   1.000
_cell.angle_alpha   90.00
_cell.angle_beta   90.00
_cell.angle_gamma   90.00
#
_symmetry.space_group_name_H-M   'P 1'
#
loop_
_entity.id
_entity.type
_entity.pdbx_description
1 polymer ?
#
loop_
_entity_poly.entity_id
_entity_poly.type
_entity_poly.pdbx_seq_one_letter_code
_entity_poly.pdbx_strand_id
1 'polypeptide(L)'
;SFQYSVIPRLIPTGQFDEPTLEAVMILQREFHPPVTGVVDYGTWEAVVTLYRRSLTALAAPFPCAGYPFGSHTIEIGAQSYHLLVIQAMFKALAPVLEGIEDGAVDGVHKGASVRNVRWLQSCQGCTPSGVISQGDWNTLSRLYNLFVSHVQSPNLSRAQVIAS
;
A
#
# COMPACT_ATOMS: atom_id res chain seq x y z
N SER A 1 -16.69 -7.84 -18.74
CA SER A 1 -15.62 -6.91 -19.17
C SER A 1 -16.26 -5.65 -19.65
N PHE A 2 -16.25 -4.59 -18.82
CA PHE A 2 -16.69 -3.26 -19.26
C PHE A 2 -15.62 -2.69 -20.19
N GLN A 3 -15.92 -2.59 -21.48
CA GLN A 3 -15.07 -1.91 -22.44
C GLN A 3 -15.32 -0.40 -22.33
N TYR A 4 -14.47 0.31 -21.61
CA TYR A 4 -14.42 1.78 -21.60
C TYR A 4 -13.90 2.40 -22.91
N SER A 5 -13.79 1.60 -23.97
CA SER A 5 -13.24 2.01 -25.27
C SER A 5 -14.15 2.96 -26.08
N VAL A 6 -15.33 3.28 -25.55
CA VAL A 6 -16.33 4.11 -26.26
C VAL A 6 -16.21 5.59 -25.91
N ILE A 7 -15.66 5.92 -24.73
CA ILE A 7 -15.49 7.33 -24.32
C ILE A 7 -14.15 7.84 -24.85
N PRO A 8 -14.12 8.93 -25.64
CA PRO A 8 -12.88 9.49 -26.18
C PRO A 8 -11.97 9.96 -25.04
N ARG A 9 -10.66 9.83 -25.26
CA ARG A 9 -9.66 10.36 -24.31
C ARG A 9 -9.68 11.89 -24.36
N LEU A 10 -10.09 12.51 -23.27
CA LEU A 10 -10.11 13.95 -23.12
C LEU A 10 -8.77 14.49 -22.61
N ILE A 11 -8.38 15.66 -23.10
CA ILE A 11 -7.28 16.47 -22.56
C ILE A 11 -7.90 17.54 -21.68
N PRO A 12 -7.57 17.64 -20.36
CA PRO A 12 -8.13 18.67 -19.49
C PRO A 12 -7.67 20.07 -19.90
N THR A 13 -8.52 20.82 -20.55
CA THR A 13 -8.24 22.21 -20.98
C THR A 13 -8.84 23.26 -20.05
N GLY A 14 -9.75 22.85 -19.15
CA GLY A 14 -10.56 23.73 -18.32
C GLY A 14 -11.74 24.36 -19.07
N GLN A 15 -11.98 23.98 -20.32
CA GLN A 15 -13.10 24.45 -21.14
C GLN A 15 -14.02 23.30 -21.48
N PHE A 16 -15.32 23.61 -21.58
CA PHE A 16 -16.32 22.65 -22.04
C PHE A 16 -16.40 22.76 -23.58
N ASP A 17 -15.56 22.00 -24.26
CA ASP A 17 -15.41 21.96 -25.72
C ASP A 17 -16.23 20.83 -26.37
N GLU A 18 -16.18 20.75 -27.69
CA GLU A 18 -16.92 19.73 -28.46
C GLU A 18 -16.55 18.29 -28.07
N PRO A 19 -15.27 17.91 -27.90
CA PRO A 19 -14.91 16.58 -27.39
C PRO A 19 -15.48 16.30 -25.99
N THR A 20 -15.54 17.29 -25.12
CA THR A 20 -16.13 17.16 -23.79
C THR A 20 -17.63 16.94 -23.87
N LEU A 21 -18.33 17.69 -24.75
CA LEU A 21 -19.75 17.50 -25.00
C LEU A 21 -20.05 16.08 -25.52
N GLU A 22 -19.28 15.63 -26.48
CA GLU A 22 -19.43 14.25 -27.03
C GLU A 22 -19.25 13.19 -25.94
N ALA A 23 -18.23 13.32 -25.10
CA ALA A 23 -17.99 12.40 -23.99
C ALA A 23 -19.15 12.39 -22.98
N VAL A 24 -19.72 13.55 -22.66
CA VAL A 24 -20.89 13.69 -21.79
C VAL A 24 -22.11 13.01 -22.40
N MET A 25 -22.37 13.20 -23.69
CA MET A 25 -23.49 12.57 -24.38
C MET A 25 -23.36 11.06 -24.44
N ILE A 26 -22.14 10.53 -24.67
CA ILE A 26 -21.87 9.10 -24.65
C ILE A 26 -22.11 8.55 -23.23
N LEU A 27 -21.60 9.22 -22.19
CA LEU A 27 -21.78 8.82 -20.79
C LEU A 27 -23.27 8.79 -20.41
N GLN A 28 -24.03 9.82 -20.79
CA GLN A 28 -25.48 9.87 -20.54
C GLN A 28 -26.19 8.74 -21.23
N ARG A 29 -25.88 8.46 -22.51
CA ARG A 29 -26.49 7.37 -23.26
C ARG A 29 -26.30 6.01 -22.60
N GLU A 30 -25.10 5.74 -22.09
CA GLU A 30 -24.75 4.42 -21.58
C GLU A 30 -25.11 4.26 -20.09
N PHE A 31 -25.07 5.34 -19.30
CA PHE A 31 -25.13 5.25 -17.84
C PHE A 31 -26.18 6.14 -17.17
N HIS A 32 -26.67 7.16 -17.83
CA HIS A 32 -27.62 8.11 -17.23
C HIS A 32 -28.52 8.78 -18.28
N PRO A 33 -29.42 8.06 -18.97
CA PRO A 33 -30.38 8.69 -19.88
C PRO A 33 -31.36 9.62 -19.13
N PRO A 34 -31.88 10.69 -19.78
CA PRO A 34 -31.79 11.00 -21.22
C PRO A 34 -30.50 11.73 -21.60
N VAL A 35 -30.14 11.66 -22.90
CA VAL A 35 -28.98 12.36 -23.47
C VAL A 35 -29.31 13.81 -23.70
N THR A 36 -28.85 14.69 -22.82
CA THR A 36 -29.09 16.13 -22.85
C THR A 36 -27.86 16.94 -23.24
N GLY A 37 -26.65 16.37 -23.09
CA GLY A 37 -25.38 17.09 -23.25
C GLY A 37 -25.09 18.07 -22.12
N VAL A 38 -25.96 18.18 -21.13
CA VAL A 38 -25.80 19.07 -19.98
C VAL A 38 -25.37 18.23 -18.76
N VAL A 39 -24.32 18.67 -18.08
CA VAL A 39 -23.87 18.02 -16.83
C VAL A 39 -24.73 18.56 -15.68
N ASP A 40 -25.82 17.89 -15.42
CA ASP A 40 -26.64 18.09 -14.23
C ASP A 40 -26.10 17.28 -13.04
N TYR A 41 -26.78 17.37 -11.89
CA TYR A 41 -26.38 16.64 -10.68
C TYR A 41 -26.36 15.13 -10.90
N GLY A 42 -27.36 14.56 -11.60
CA GLY A 42 -27.44 13.14 -11.86
C GLY A 42 -26.31 12.65 -12.78
N THR A 43 -26.00 13.42 -13.85
CA THR A 43 -24.85 13.17 -14.72
C THR A 43 -23.54 13.20 -13.93
N TRP A 44 -23.37 14.18 -13.04
CA TRP A 44 -22.19 14.28 -12.19
C TRP A 44 -22.04 13.08 -11.25
N GLU A 45 -23.11 12.65 -10.58
CA GLU A 45 -23.09 11.46 -9.73
C GLU A 45 -22.75 10.18 -10.54
N ALA A 46 -23.20 10.07 -11.78
CA ALA A 46 -22.82 8.97 -12.67
C ALA A 46 -21.32 8.99 -12.96
N VAL A 47 -20.73 10.16 -13.29
CA VAL A 47 -19.30 10.35 -13.50
C VAL A 47 -18.51 9.91 -12.26
N VAL A 48 -18.87 10.44 -11.08
CA VAL A 48 -18.18 10.14 -9.82
C VAL A 48 -18.26 8.65 -9.49
N THR A 49 -19.41 8.04 -9.71
CA THR A 49 -19.60 6.59 -9.46
C THR A 49 -18.73 5.74 -10.38
N LEU A 50 -18.69 6.05 -11.67
CA LEU A 50 -17.84 5.35 -12.65
C LEU A 50 -16.36 5.56 -12.33
N TYR A 51 -15.96 6.77 -11.99
CA TYR A 51 -14.59 7.09 -11.60
C TYR A 51 -14.15 6.27 -10.36
N ARG A 52 -14.96 6.23 -9.30
CA ARG A 52 -14.67 5.44 -8.09
C ARG A 52 -14.56 3.95 -8.40
N ARG A 53 -15.45 3.39 -9.24
CA ARG A 53 -15.38 1.99 -9.69
C ARG A 53 -14.10 1.73 -10.46
N SER A 54 -13.71 2.63 -11.36
CA SER A 54 -12.48 2.52 -12.14
C SER A 54 -11.23 2.58 -11.26
N LEU A 55 -11.18 3.47 -10.28
CA LEU A 55 -10.10 3.54 -9.29
C LEU A 55 -9.98 2.22 -8.52
N THR A 56 -11.10 1.67 -8.03
CA THR A 56 -11.08 0.42 -7.27
C THR A 56 -10.59 -0.76 -8.12
N ALA A 57 -10.93 -0.79 -9.41
CA ALA A 57 -10.61 -1.90 -10.31
C ALA A 57 -9.23 -1.78 -10.97
N LEU A 58 -8.76 -0.58 -11.26
CA LEU A 58 -7.62 -0.33 -12.15
C LEU A 58 -6.47 0.44 -11.52
N ALA A 59 -6.71 1.13 -10.38
CA ALA A 59 -5.62 1.85 -9.71
C ALA A 59 -4.56 0.87 -9.21
N ALA A 60 -3.30 1.18 -9.50
CA ALA A 60 -2.19 0.46 -8.91
C ALA A 60 -2.26 0.59 -7.38
N PRO A 61 -2.01 -0.48 -6.62
CA PRO A 61 -1.98 -0.39 -5.18
C PRO A 61 -0.91 0.61 -4.73
N PHE A 62 -1.32 1.63 -4.00
CA PHE A 62 -0.36 2.53 -3.35
C PHE A 62 0.36 1.78 -2.23
N PRO A 63 1.69 1.96 -2.08
CA PRO A 63 2.39 1.41 -0.95
C PRO A 63 1.76 1.96 0.34
N CYS A 64 1.30 1.06 1.19
CA CYS A 64 0.79 1.43 2.51
C CYS A 64 1.96 1.85 3.38
N ALA A 65 1.92 3.07 3.91
CA ALA A 65 2.86 3.50 4.94
C ALA A 65 2.49 2.82 6.26
N GLY A 66 3.04 1.65 6.49
CA GLY A 66 2.79 0.87 7.71
C GLY A 66 3.44 1.45 8.97
N TYR A 67 4.30 2.45 8.82
CA TYR A 67 5.01 3.12 9.91
C TYR A 67 4.90 4.64 9.75
N PRO A 68 4.75 5.41 10.86
CA PRO A 68 4.70 6.87 10.82
C PRO A 68 5.97 7.48 10.24
N PHE A 69 5.83 8.55 9.47
CA PHE A 69 6.97 9.27 8.91
C PHE A 69 7.69 10.12 9.98
N GLY A 70 8.98 10.36 9.74
CA GLY A 70 9.81 11.24 10.57
C GLY A 70 10.59 10.51 11.66
N SER A 71 10.91 11.22 12.72
CA SER A 71 11.68 10.72 13.86
C SER A 71 10.83 9.98 14.91
N HIS A 72 9.68 9.42 14.48
CA HIS A 72 8.81 8.69 15.39
C HIS A 72 9.47 7.40 15.87
N THR A 73 9.42 7.16 17.19
CA THR A 73 9.83 5.90 17.81
C THR A 73 8.68 5.25 18.55
N ILE A 74 8.69 3.92 18.64
CA ILE A 74 7.73 3.18 19.46
C ILE A 74 8.47 2.61 20.65
N GLU A 75 8.15 3.13 21.84
CA GLU A 75 8.76 2.76 23.09
C GLU A 75 8.25 1.41 23.60
N ILE A 76 9.06 0.77 24.48
CA ILE A 76 8.65 -0.46 25.15
C ILE A 76 7.43 -0.18 26.03
N GLY A 77 6.40 -1.01 25.92
CA GLY A 77 5.13 -0.83 26.61
C GLY A 77 4.10 -0.02 25.83
N ALA A 78 4.49 0.63 24.73
CA ALA A 78 3.56 1.39 23.91
C ALA A 78 2.49 0.50 23.26
N GLN A 79 1.33 1.08 23.00
CA GLN A 79 0.24 0.48 22.24
C GLN A 79 -0.03 1.29 20.98
N SER A 80 -0.04 0.62 19.81
CA SER A 80 -0.22 1.29 18.53
C SER A 80 -0.73 0.33 17.46
N TYR A 81 -1.55 0.83 16.53
CA TYR A 81 -1.97 0.07 15.35
C TYR A 81 -0.80 -0.33 14.43
N HIS A 82 0.28 0.47 14.38
CA HIS A 82 1.48 0.13 13.63
C HIS A 82 2.16 -1.14 14.15
N LEU A 83 2.03 -1.42 15.46
CA LEU A 83 2.55 -2.65 16.06
C LEU A 83 1.88 -3.90 15.54
N LEU A 84 0.59 -3.85 15.19
CA LEU A 84 -0.09 -5.01 14.60
C LEU A 84 0.60 -5.44 13.30
N VAL A 85 0.99 -4.48 12.46
CA VAL A 85 1.71 -4.76 11.21
C VAL A 85 3.11 -5.32 11.51
N ILE A 86 3.86 -4.68 12.41
CA ILE A 86 5.21 -5.09 12.81
C ILE A 86 5.20 -6.51 13.40
N GLN A 87 4.28 -6.78 14.32
CA GLN A 87 4.13 -8.10 14.95
C GLN A 87 3.70 -9.17 13.94
N ALA A 88 2.79 -8.84 13.00
CA ALA A 88 2.39 -9.75 11.94
C ALA A 88 3.56 -10.09 10.99
N MET A 89 4.41 -9.11 10.68
CA MET A 89 5.61 -9.35 9.87
C MET A 89 6.61 -10.25 10.58
N PHE A 90 6.89 -10.03 11.86
CA PHE A 90 7.72 -10.93 12.67
C PHE A 90 7.12 -12.33 12.76
N LYS A 91 5.81 -12.44 12.98
CA LYS A 91 5.12 -13.72 13.01
C LYS A 91 5.26 -14.50 11.69
N ALA A 92 5.17 -13.82 10.56
CA ALA A 92 5.36 -14.41 9.25
C ALA A 92 6.83 -14.81 8.97
N LEU A 93 7.79 -14.11 9.58
CA LEU A 93 9.22 -14.41 9.45
C LEU A 93 9.70 -15.51 10.41
N ALA A 94 9.03 -15.73 11.54
CA ALA A 94 9.44 -16.69 12.55
C ALA A 94 9.64 -18.13 12.02
N PRO A 95 8.84 -18.68 11.07
CA PRO A 95 9.07 -20.00 10.49
C PRO A 95 10.29 -20.09 9.58
N VAL A 96 10.83 -18.96 9.10
CA VAL A 96 11.88 -18.93 8.05
C VAL A 96 13.19 -18.34 8.53
N LEU A 97 13.20 -17.62 9.65
CA LEU A 97 14.40 -16.99 10.22
C LEU A 97 14.59 -17.43 11.68
N GLU A 98 15.74 -18.03 11.96
CA GLU A 98 16.11 -18.41 13.32
C GLU A 98 16.31 -17.17 14.21
N GLY A 99 15.91 -17.26 15.47
CA GLY A 99 16.04 -16.17 16.45
C GLY A 99 14.84 -15.24 16.53
N ILE A 100 13.87 -15.37 15.65
CA ILE A 100 12.57 -14.67 15.74
C ILE A 100 11.58 -15.57 16.49
N GLU A 101 10.95 -15.01 17.53
CA GLU A 101 9.91 -15.71 18.28
C GLU A 101 8.53 -15.52 17.65
N ASP A 102 7.74 -16.60 17.60
CA ASP A 102 6.31 -16.51 17.24
C ASP A 102 5.52 -15.89 18.39
N GLY A 103 5.30 -14.59 18.30
CA GLY A 103 4.61 -13.78 19.31
C GLY A 103 3.17 -13.46 18.94
N ALA A 104 2.43 -12.96 19.92
CA ALA A 104 1.07 -12.45 19.71
C ALA A 104 1.08 -11.19 18.83
N VAL A 105 0.00 -11.02 18.05
CA VAL A 105 -0.28 -9.81 17.27
C VAL A 105 -1.39 -9.06 18.04
N ASP A 106 -0.99 -8.31 19.07
CA ASP A 106 -1.90 -7.65 20.03
C ASP A 106 -1.80 -6.11 20.02
N GLY A 107 -0.86 -5.56 19.24
CA GLY A 107 -0.64 -4.12 19.15
C GLY A 107 0.06 -3.53 20.37
N VAL A 108 0.63 -4.35 21.27
CA VAL A 108 1.36 -3.90 22.48
C VAL A 108 2.83 -4.29 22.38
N HIS A 109 3.72 -3.31 22.54
CA HIS A 109 5.17 -3.55 22.41
C HIS A 109 5.77 -4.13 23.70
N LYS A 110 5.61 -5.44 23.89
CA LYS A 110 6.11 -6.18 25.07
C LYS A 110 6.54 -7.61 24.69
N GLY A 111 7.21 -8.28 25.61
CA GLY A 111 7.53 -9.70 25.50
C GLY A 111 8.26 -10.06 24.21
N ALA A 112 7.71 -10.97 23.41
CA ALA A 112 8.29 -11.42 22.13
C ALA A 112 8.49 -10.26 21.14
N SER A 113 7.58 -9.27 21.10
CA SER A 113 7.72 -8.09 20.24
C SER A 113 9.03 -7.34 20.51
N VAL A 114 9.37 -7.12 21.78
CA VAL A 114 10.63 -6.45 22.18
C VAL A 114 11.84 -7.31 21.86
N ARG A 115 11.79 -8.63 22.12
CA ARG A 115 12.90 -9.53 21.83
C ARG A 115 13.18 -9.62 20.33
N ASN A 116 12.14 -9.70 19.51
CA ASN A 116 12.27 -9.71 18.06
C ASN A 116 12.88 -8.41 17.50
N VAL A 117 12.50 -7.26 18.06
CA VAL A 117 13.13 -5.98 17.68
C VAL A 117 14.61 -5.95 18.09
N ARG A 118 14.96 -6.42 19.28
CA ARG A 118 16.36 -6.52 19.71
C ARG A 118 17.16 -7.47 18.84
N TRP A 119 16.58 -8.60 18.45
CA TRP A 119 17.19 -9.52 17.48
C TRP A 119 17.48 -8.80 16.16
N LEU A 120 16.49 -8.07 15.63
CA LEU A 120 16.62 -7.31 14.38
C LEU A 120 17.75 -6.27 14.47
N GLN A 121 17.82 -5.51 15.58
CA GLN A 121 18.85 -4.52 15.84
C GLN A 121 20.24 -5.15 15.95
N SER A 122 20.35 -6.32 16.59
CA SER A 122 21.59 -7.07 16.66
C SER A 122 22.06 -7.49 15.27
N CYS A 123 21.17 -7.95 14.39
CA CYS A 123 21.49 -8.29 13.00
C CYS A 123 21.99 -7.08 12.19
N GLN A 124 21.57 -5.87 12.54
CA GLN A 124 22.04 -4.63 11.94
C GLN A 124 23.39 -4.14 12.51
N GLY A 125 23.93 -4.81 13.52
CA GLY A 125 25.10 -4.33 14.26
C GLY A 125 24.83 -3.12 15.16
N CYS A 126 23.56 -2.84 15.44
CA CYS A 126 23.14 -1.75 16.33
C CYS A 126 23.02 -2.23 17.77
N THR A 127 23.09 -1.28 18.74
CA THR A 127 22.78 -1.57 20.15
C THR A 127 21.33 -2.02 20.28
N PRO A 128 21.03 -3.21 20.86
CA PRO A 128 19.68 -3.74 20.93
C PRO A 128 18.83 -3.04 22.01
N SER A 129 18.39 -1.82 21.74
CA SER A 129 17.55 -1.04 22.65
C SER A 129 16.16 -1.65 22.87
N GLY A 130 15.60 -2.23 21.83
CA GLY A 130 14.22 -2.70 21.78
C GLY A 130 13.21 -1.60 21.49
N VAL A 131 13.63 -0.35 21.30
CA VAL A 131 12.79 0.76 20.83
C VAL A 131 12.74 0.70 19.31
N ILE A 132 11.56 0.78 18.72
CA ILE A 132 11.39 0.67 17.26
C ILE A 132 11.60 2.04 16.63
N SER A 133 12.47 2.11 15.64
CA SER A 133 12.76 3.28 14.83
C SER A 133 12.35 3.08 13.36
N GLN A 134 12.41 4.14 12.57
CA GLN A 134 12.24 4.05 11.10
C GLN A 134 13.26 3.11 10.44
N GLY A 135 14.49 3.05 10.97
CA GLY A 135 15.52 2.13 10.49
C GLY A 135 15.13 0.68 10.70
N ASP A 136 14.59 0.34 11.86
CA ASP A 136 14.11 -1.01 12.17
C ASP A 136 12.93 -1.40 11.27
N TRP A 137 11.99 -0.48 11.05
CA TRP A 137 10.90 -0.68 10.10
C TRP A 137 11.41 -0.98 8.69
N ASN A 138 12.36 -0.18 8.19
CA ASN A 138 12.91 -0.34 6.85
C ASN A 138 13.59 -1.72 6.69
N THR A 139 14.33 -2.16 7.70
CA THR A 139 14.99 -3.46 7.68
C THR A 139 14.00 -4.61 7.79
N LEU A 140 13.02 -4.52 8.69
CA LEU A 140 11.96 -5.52 8.81
C LEU A 140 11.17 -5.67 7.49
N SER A 141 10.84 -4.54 6.86
CA SER A 141 10.12 -4.53 5.58
C SER A 141 10.92 -5.20 4.46
N ARG A 142 12.25 -5.01 4.41
CA ARG A 142 13.12 -5.70 3.45
C ARG A 142 13.15 -7.20 3.69
N LEU A 143 13.30 -7.63 4.95
CA LEU A 143 13.30 -9.06 5.29
C LEU A 143 11.95 -9.71 4.95
N TYR A 144 10.85 -9.05 5.28
CA TYR A 144 9.51 -9.54 4.94
C TYR A 144 9.33 -9.69 3.43
N ASN A 145 9.72 -8.68 2.65
CA ASN A 145 9.62 -8.72 1.20
C ASN A 145 10.51 -9.83 0.60
N LEU A 146 11.70 -10.03 1.16
CA LEU A 146 12.66 -11.03 0.67
C LEU A 146 12.20 -12.46 0.96
N PHE A 147 11.71 -12.73 2.16
CA PHE A 147 11.45 -14.10 2.63
C PHE A 147 9.98 -14.52 2.59
N VAL A 148 9.04 -13.57 2.64
CA VAL A 148 7.61 -13.87 2.74
C VAL A 148 6.83 -13.46 1.50
N SER A 149 6.91 -12.19 1.08
CA SER A 149 6.08 -11.70 -0.01
C SER A 149 6.55 -12.08 -1.39
N HIS A 150 7.81 -12.54 -1.54
CA HIS A 150 8.43 -12.87 -2.83
C HIS A 150 8.30 -11.74 -3.88
N VAL A 151 8.11 -10.51 -3.43
CA VAL A 151 8.12 -9.35 -4.32
C VAL A 151 9.54 -9.13 -4.79
N GLN A 152 9.86 -9.69 -5.95
CA GLN A 152 11.12 -9.39 -6.63
C GLN A 152 11.09 -7.90 -6.98
N SER A 153 12.05 -7.16 -6.46
CA SER A 153 12.34 -5.82 -6.99
C SER A 153 12.61 -5.97 -8.50
N PRO A 154 11.98 -5.19 -9.38
CA PRO A 154 12.05 -5.40 -10.83
C PRO A 154 13.45 -5.33 -11.43
N ASN A 155 14.51 -5.09 -10.64
CA ASN A 155 15.88 -4.87 -11.10
C ASN A 155 16.94 -5.82 -10.53
N LEU A 156 16.58 -6.88 -9.80
CA LEU A 156 17.55 -7.89 -9.35
C LEU A 156 17.28 -9.20 -10.08
N SER A 157 17.99 -9.44 -11.17
CA SER A 157 17.99 -10.74 -11.83
C SER A 157 18.59 -11.78 -10.88
N ARG A 158 17.98 -12.96 -10.84
CA ARG A 158 18.34 -14.13 -10.00
C ARG A 158 19.84 -14.53 -10.07
N ALA A 159 20.57 -14.02 -11.06
CA ALA A 159 21.99 -14.29 -11.29
C ALA A 159 22.94 -13.51 -10.37
N GLN A 160 22.50 -12.43 -9.70
CA GLN A 160 23.37 -11.61 -8.85
C GLN A 160 23.34 -12.00 -7.35
N VAL A 161 22.43 -12.85 -6.94
CA VAL A 161 22.30 -13.29 -5.52
C VAL A 161 23.22 -14.47 -5.21
N ILE A 162 23.76 -15.16 -6.22
CA ILE A 162 24.62 -16.36 -6.05
C ILE A 162 26.12 -16.04 -6.17
N ALA A 163 26.48 -14.79 -6.48
CA ALA A 163 27.87 -14.35 -6.74
C ALA A 163 28.41 -13.31 -5.74
N SER A 164 27.79 -13.21 -4.54
CA SER A 164 28.32 -12.36 -3.46
C SER A 164 28.47 -13.12 -2.17
#